data_ef41a89980e699121d3538bd085dc407
#
_entry.id   ef41a89980e699121d3538bd085dc407
#
_cell.length_a   1.000
_cell.length_b   1.000
_cell.length_c   1.000
_cell.angle_alpha   90.00
_cell.angle_beta   90.00
_cell.angle_gamma   90.00
#
_symmetry.space_group_name_H-M   'P 1'
#
loop_
_entity.id
_entity.type
_entity.pdbx_description
1 polymer ?
#
loop_
_entity_poly.entity_id
_entity_poly.type
_entity_poly.pdbx_seq_one_letter_code
_entity_poly.pdbx_strand_id
1 'polypeptide(L)'
;MQLTEEQLLAAYKRMRDIREFEDRLHDENNTGDIPGFIHLYSGEEAVAVGICENLTDKDFITSTHRGHGHCIAKGCDIHAMMLEIFGKDDGLCRGKGGSMHIADLDKG
;
A
#
# COMPACT_ATOMS: atom_id res chain seq x y z
N MET A 1 -18.06 13.43 14.43
CA MET A 1 -17.27 12.43 15.17
C MET A 1 -15.88 13.00 15.40
N GLN A 2 -15.40 12.93 16.63
CA GLN A 2 -14.08 13.45 16.98
C GLN A 2 -13.14 12.28 17.25
N LEU A 3 -12.01 12.25 16.56
CA LEU A 3 -10.99 11.21 16.76
C LEU A 3 -10.21 11.48 18.05
N THR A 4 -9.80 10.43 18.72
CA THR A 4 -8.87 10.53 19.85
C THR A 4 -7.46 10.89 19.36
N GLU A 5 -6.62 11.39 20.26
CA GLU A 5 -5.21 11.66 19.95
C GLU A 5 -4.49 10.41 19.43
N GLU A 6 -4.74 9.27 20.06
CA GLU A 6 -4.17 7.98 19.63
C GLU A 6 -4.58 7.62 18.21
N GLN A 7 -5.87 7.79 17.86
CA GLN A 7 -6.36 7.54 16.50
C GLN A 7 -5.75 8.50 15.48
N LEU A 8 -5.58 9.77 15.85
CA LEU A 8 -4.94 10.76 14.99
C LEU A 8 -3.46 10.42 14.73
N LEU A 9 -2.74 10.01 15.77
CA LEU A 9 -1.34 9.61 15.63
C LEU A 9 -1.19 8.33 14.79
N ALA A 10 -2.08 7.35 14.98
CA ALA A 10 -2.09 6.13 14.18
C ALA A 10 -2.37 6.43 12.71
N ALA A 11 -3.35 7.28 12.41
CA ALA A 11 -3.67 7.71 11.05
C ALA A 11 -2.49 8.47 10.42
N TYR A 12 -1.87 9.38 11.14
CA TYR A 12 -0.69 10.11 10.67
C TYR A 12 0.46 9.17 10.36
N LYS A 13 0.76 8.22 11.27
CA LYS A 13 1.79 7.21 11.04
C LYS A 13 1.51 6.41 9.76
N ARG A 14 0.27 5.98 9.54
CA ARG A 14 -0.12 5.23 8.35
C ARG A 14 0.07 6.05 7.07
N MET A 15 -0.28 7.33 7.10
CA MET A 15 -0.01 8.23 5.96
C MET A 15 1.50 8.38 5.69
N ARG A 16 2.31 8.46 6.75
CA ARG A 16 3.78 8.50 6.62
C ARG A 16 4.34 7.20 6.06
N ASP A 17 3.83 6.05 6.50
CA ASP A 17 4.23 4.75 5.97
C ASP A 17 3.97 4.67 4.45
N ILE A 18 2.82 5.15 3.99
CA ILE A 18 2.49 5.21 2.55
C ILE A 18 3.48 6.12 1.82
N ARG A 19 3.72 7.34 2.31
CA ARG A 19 4.62 8.29 1.66
C ARG A 19 6.05 7.76 1.59
N GLU A 20 6.59 7.24 2.67
CA GLU A 20 7.94 6.68 2.71
C GLU A 20 8.09 5.47 1.77
N PHE A 21 7.08 4.61 1.73
CA PHE A 21 7.05 3.48 0.80
C PHE A 21 7.11 3.96 -0.65
N GLU A 22 6.27 4.92 -1.02
CA GLU A 22 6.19 5.43 -2.39
C GLU A 22 7.45 6.22 -2.79
N ASP A 23 8.00 7.02 -1.89
CA ASP A 23 9.25 7.75 -2.14
C ASP A 23 10.41 6.77 -2.37
N ARG A 24 10.50 5.71 -1.54
CA ARG A 24 11.50 4.66 -1.74
C ARG A 24 11.27 3.90 -3.06
N LEU A 25 10.03 3.58 -3.36
CA LEU A 25 9.68 2.90 -4.61
C LEU A 25 10.04 3.75 -5.84
N HIS A 26 9.83 5.07 -5.76
CA HIS A 26 10.23 5.99 -6.81
C HIS A 26 11.74 5.91 -7.07
N ASP A 27 12.54 5.96 -6.00
CA ASP A 27 14.00 5.87 -6.10
C ASP A 27 14.44 4.53 -6.69
N GLU A 28 13.87 3.41 -6.22
CA GLU A 28 14.19 2.08 -6.72
C GLU A 28 13.76 1.87 -8.18
N ASN A 29 12.65 2.47 -8.61
CA ASN A 29 12.22 2.38 -9.99
C ASN A 29 13.22 2.98 -10.97
N ASN A 30 13.99 3.97 -10.53
CA ASN A 30 15.03 4.60 -11.35
C ASN A 30 16.24 3.68 -11.58
N THR A 31 16.40 2.59 -10.81
CA THR A 31 17.47 1.61 -11.03
C THR A 31 17.21 0.68 -12.21
N GLY A 32 15.96 0.56 -12.64
CA GLY A 32 15.56 -0.34 -13.73
C GLY A 32 15.31 -1.80 -13.29
N ASP A 33 15.38 -2.10 -12.00
CA ASP A 33 15.21 -3.47 -11.48
C ASP A 33 13.74 -3.86 -11.27
N ILE A 34 12.82 -2.88 -11.33
CA ILE A 34 11.39 -3.13 -11.19
C ILE A 34 10.76 -3.38 -12.55
N PRO A 35 10.12 -4.54 -12.77
CA PRO A 35 9.45 -4.83 -14.04
C PRO A 35 8.16 -4.03 -14.18
N GLY A 36 7.89 -3.57 -15.41
CA GLY A 36 6.65 -2.88 -15.74
C GLY A 36 6.60 -1.43 -15.30
N PHE A 37 5.38 -0.91 -15.19
CA PHE A 37 5.12 0.48 -14.82
C PHE A 37 4.64 0.55 -13.37
N ILE A 38 5.03 1.62 -12.68
CA ILE A 38 4.52 1.94 -11.35
C ILE A 38 3.66 3.20 -11.41
N HIS A 39 2.64 3.25 -10.56
CA HIS A 39 1.78 4.40 -10.37
C HIS A 39 1.72 4.70 -8.88
N LEU A 40 2.38 5.78 -8.47
CA LEU A 40 2.53 6.15 -7.08
C LEU A 40 1.23 6.71 -6.49
N TYR A 41 1.04 6.47 -5.21
CA TYR A 41 -0.09 6.98 -4.41
C TYR A 41 0.25 8.28 -3.67
N SER A 42 1.44 8.83 -3.88
CA SER A 42 1.93 10.05 -3.23
C SER A 42 0.97 11.22 -3.46
N GLY A 43 0.57 11.87 -2.38
CA GLY A 43 -0.39 12.97 -2.39
C GLY A 43 -1.83 12.57 -2.11
N GLU A 44 -2.16 11.28 -2.08
CA GLU A 44 -3.51 10.77 -1.86
C GLU A 44 -3.63 9.97 -0.53
N GLU A 45 -2.63 10.03 0.33
CA GLU A 45 -2.51 9.20 1.54
C GLU A 45 -3.72 9.32 2.46
N ALA A 46 -4.23 10.54 2.63
CA ALA A 46 -5.36 10.81 3.52
C ALA A 46 -6.65 10.14 3.04
N VAL A 47 -6.83 9.96 1.73
CA VAL A 47 -8.01 9.28 1.17
C VAL A 47 -8.01 7.81 1.58
N ALA A 48 -6.90 7.11 1.35
CA ALA A 48 -6.76 5.70 1.72
C ALA A 48 -6.92 5.50 3.23
N VAL A 49 -6.20 6.27 4.03
CA VAL A 49 -6.21 6.13 5.48
C VAL A 49 -7.57 6.50 6.06
N GLY A 50 -8.17 7.60 5.61
CA GLY A 50 -9.48 8.05 6.11
C GLY A 50 -10.61 7.03 5.89
N ILE A 51 -10.53 6.24 4.82
CA ILE A 51 -11.50 5.16 4.57
C ILE A 51 -11.10 3.90 5.34
N CYS A 52 -9.87 3.44 5.21
CA CYS A 52 -9.43 2.14 5.73
C CYS A 52 -9.38 2.08 7.26
N GLU A 53 -9.16 3.19 7.95
CA GLU A 53 -9.23 3.24 9.44
C GLU A 53 -10.63 2.88 9.99
N ASN A 54 -11.66 2.91 9.15
CA ASN A 54 -13.02 2.50 9.52
C ASN A 54 -13.34 1.05 9.12
N LEU A 55 -12.39 0.34 8.54
CA LEU A 55 -12.56 -1.03 8.05
C LEU A 55 -11.79 -2.03 8.92
N THR A 56 -12.18 -3.29 8.79
CA THR A 56 -11.53 -4.43 9.44
C THR A 56 -11.01 -5.41 8.37
N ASP A 57 -10.31 -6.46 8.79
CA ASP A 57 -9.87 -7.53 7.89
C ASP A 57 -11.04 -8.35 7.31
N LYS A 58 -12.27 -8.14 7.80
CA LYS A 58 -13.49 -8.77 7.27
C LYS A 58 -14.13 -7.99 6.13
N ASP A 59 -13.72 -6.75 5.96
CA ASP A 59 -14.22 -5.87 4.92
C ASP A 59 -13.33 -5.98 3.69
N PHE A 60 -13.93 -6.05 2.51
CA PHE A 60 -13.19 -6.17 1.26
C PHE A 60 -13.13 -4.82 0.55
N ILE A 61 -11.98 -4.53 -0.01
CA ILE A 61 -11.81 -3.37 -0.89
C ILE A 61 -11.29 -3.82 -2.26
N THR A 62 -11.54 -3.01 -3.25
CA THR A 62 -10.91 -3.14 -4.57
C THR A 62 -10.28 -1.81 -4.94
N SER A 63 -9.29 -1.86 -5.80
CA SER A 63 -8.51 -0.69 -6.17
C SER A 63 -8.27 -0.64 -7.68
N THR A 64 -7.95 0.55 -8.14
CA THR A 64 -7.45 0.78 -9.50
C THR A 64 -5.93 0.60 -9.53
N HIS A 65 -5.29 1.06 -10.60
CA HIS A 65 -3.85 0.98 -10.82
C HIS A 65 -2.98 1.77 -9.83
N ARG A 66 -3.55 2.61 -8.96
CA ARG A 66 -2.87 3.32 -7.86
C ARG A 66 -3.20 2.70 -6.50
N GLY A 67 -2.95 1.41 -6.36
CA GLY A 67 -3.40 0.62 -5.21
C GLY A 67 -2.45 0.53 -4.03
N HIS A 68 -1.21 1.01 -4.11
CA HIS A 68 -0.23 0.83 -3.03
C HIS A 68 -0.71 1.42 -1.70
N GLY A 69 -1.20 2.65 -1.73
CA GLY A 69 -1.74 3.31 -0.54
C GLY A 69 -2.94 2.60 0.04
N HIS A 70 -3.82 2.04 -0.80
CA HIS A 70 -4.96 1.24 -0.35
C HIS A 70 -4.50 -0.04 0.37
N CYS A 71 -3.54 -0.76 -0.19
CA CYS A 71 -2.99 -1.96 0.43
C CYS A 71 -2.35 -1.66 1.78
N ILE A 72 -1.51 -0.62 1.86
CA ILE A 72 -0.85 -0.24 3.11
C ILE A 72 -1.88 0.21 4.15
N ALA A 73 -2.83 1.04 3.77
CA ALA A 73 -3.89 1.52 4.66
C ALA A 73 -4.77 0.36 5.16
N LYS A 74 -5.01 -0.66 4.33
CA LYS A 74 -5.79 -1.85 4.70
C LYS A 74 -5.01 -2.81 5.60
N GLY A 75 -3.69 -2.65 5.71
CA GLY A 75 -2.84 -3.42 6.62
C GLY A 75 -1.99 -4.50 5.96
N CYS A 76 -1.81 -4.46 4.64
CA CYS A 76 -0.89 -5.37 3.96
C CYS A 76 0.55 -5.15 4.45
N ASP A 77 1.32 -6.22 4.46
CA ASP A 77 2.74 -6.16 4.84
C ASP A 77 3.57 -5.39 3.80
N ILE A 78 4.20 -4.30 4.23
CA ILE A 78 4.96 -3.40 3.36
C ILE A 78 6.14 -4.13 2.70
N HIS A 79 6.83 -5.01 3.43
CA HIS A 79 7.95 -5.77 2.90
C HIS A 79 7.49 -6.73 1.80
N ALA A 80 6.42 -7.49 2.06
CA ALA A 80 5.86 -8.41 1.07
C ALA A 80 5.32 -7.66 -0.16
N MET A 81 4.78 -6.46 0.01
CA MET A 81 4.40 -5.59 -1.11
C MET A 81 5.61 -5.18 -1.96
N MET A 82 6.71 -4.79 -1.32
CA MET A 82 7.91 -4.41 -2.06
C MET A 82 8.49 -5.61 -2.82
N LEU A 83 8.53 -6.80 -2.21
CA LEU A 83 8.93 -8.03 -2.88
C LEU A 83 8.04 -8.34 -4.10
N GLU A 84 6.72 -8.13 -3.98
CA GLU A 84 5.78 -8.31 -5.08
C GLU A 84 6.09 -7.37 -6.25
N ILE A 85 6.34 -6.10 -5.97
CA ILE A 85 6.65 -5.10 -6.99
C ILE A 85 7.96 -5.43 -7.71
N PHE A 86 8.94 -5.97 -6.98
CA PHE A 86 10.20 -6.46 -7.57
C PHE A 86 10.07 -7.82 -8.28
N GLY A 87 8.88 -8.40 -8.33
CA GLY A 87 8.63 -9.68 -9.01
C GLY A 87 9.21 -10.89 -8.30
N LYS A 88 9.35 -10.84 -6.97
CA LYS A 88 9.90 -11.93 -6.16
C LYS A 88 8.85 -12.94 -5.75
N ASP A 89 9.22 -14.21 -5.67
CA ASP A 89 8.31 -15.31 -5.28
C ASP A 89 7.77 -15.16 -3.85
N ASP A 90 8.51 -14.48 -2.97
CA ASP A 90 8.08 -14.19 -1.59
C ASP A 90 7.12 -12.99 -1.50
N GLY A 91 6.76 -12.36 -2.60
CA GLY A 91 5.75 -11.30 -2.65
C GLY A 91 4.33 -11.82 -2.42
N LEU A 92 3.38 -10.91 -2.15
CA LEU A 92 1.98 -11.24 -1.82
C LEU A 92 1.28 -12.09 -2.89
N CYS A 93 1.62 -11.91 -4.16
CA CYS A 93 1.08 -12.68 -5.29
C CYS A 93 2.19 -13.47 -6.00
N ARG A 94 3.24 -13.84 -5.29
CA ARG A 94 4.40 -14.59 -5.80
C ARG A 94 5.08 -13.90 -6.98
N GLY A 95 5.12 -12.57 -6.94
CA GLY A 95 5.73 -11.76 -7.96
C GLY A 95 4.96 -11.66 -9.28
N LYS A 96 3.74 -12.19 -9.34
CA LYS A 96 2.95 -12.24 -10.59
C LYS A 96 2.03 -11.04 -10.78
N GLY A 97 1.67 -10.36 -9.70
CA GLY A 97 0.80 -9.19 -9.74
C GLY A 97 1.55 -7.89 -10.05
N GLY A 98 2.74 -7.76 -9.51
CA GLY A 98 3.54 -6.54 -9.63
C GLY A 98 2.86 -5.34 -8.98
N SER A 99 3.20 -4.13 -9.47
CA SER A 99 2.70 -2.87 -8.91
C SER A 99 1.18 -2.70 -8.97
N MET A 100 0.53 -3.16 -10.04
CA MET A 100 -0.87 -2.85 -10.31
C MET A 100 -1.86 -3.94 -9.88
N HIS A 101 -1.40 -5.13 -9.52
CA HIS A 101 -2.26 -6.28 -9.24
C HIS A 101 -1.91 -6.95 -7.91
N ILE A 102 -1.51 -6.14 -6.93
CA ILE A 102 -1.28 -6.64 -5.56
C ILE A 102 -2.63 -7.08 -4.98
N ALA A 103 -2.64 -8.24 -4.35
CA ALA A 103 -3.81 -8.75 -3.64
C ALA A 103 -3.38 -9.42 -2.34
N ASP A 104 -4.13 -9.18 -1.29
CA ASP A 104 -3.98 -9.83 0.01
C ASP A 104 -5.38 -10.16 0.54
N LEU A 105 -5.83 -11.38 0.29
CA LEU A 105 -7.19 -11.82 0.65
C LEU A 105 -7.35 -12.02 2.16
N ASP A 106 -6.25 -12.13 2.92
CA ASP A 106 -6.29 -12.23 4.38
C ASP A 106 -6.58 -10.86 5.03
N LYS A 107 -6.29 -9.80 4.28
CA LYS A 107 -6.60 -8.42 4.70
C LYS A 107 -7.90 -7.88 4.08
N GLY A 108 -8.43 -8.53 3.09
CA GLY A 108 -9.63 -8.09 2.36
C GLY A 108 -9.25 -7.07 1.27
#